data_15220d5d98cd0d3212ae1dc48a519a8d
#
_entry.id   15220d5d98cd0d3212ae1dc48a519a8d
#
_cell.length_a   1.000
_cell.length_b   1.000
_cell.length_c   1.000
_cell.angle_alpha   90.00
_cell.angle_beta   90.00
_cell.angle_gamma   90.00
#
_symmetry.space_group_name_H-M   'P 1'
#
loop_
_entity.id
_entity.type
_entity.pdbx_description
1 polymer ?
#
loop_
_entity_poly.entity_id
_entity_poly.type
_entity_poly.pdbx_seq_one_letter_code
_entity_poly.pdbx_strand_id
1 'polypeptide(L)'
;MSLDYGKIKEAAQNYGRDMTKFLREIVKYPGESCDEKAHIDRIAEEMRKLEFDKVEIDPMGNVLGYMGTGKTLIGFDAHIDTVGIGNIENWKFDPYEGYETDTEIGGRGVSDQ
;
A
#
# COMPACT_ATOMS: atom_id res chain seq x y z
N MET A 1 17.16 1.83 26.82
CA MET A 1 15.82 2.38 26.47
C MET A 1 14.88 1.19 26.31
N SER A 2 13.85 1.09 27.10
CA SER A 2 12.84 0.05 26.92
C SER A 2 11.85 0.49 25.83
N LEU A 3 11.46 -0.44 24.97
CA LEU A 3 10.40 -0.20 23.98
C LEU A 3 9.06 -0.05 24.71
N ASP A 4 8.35 1.01 24.39
CA ASP A 4 7.00 1.24 24.88
C ASP A 4 5.98 0.73 23.83
N TYR A 5 5.61 -0.52 23.96
CA TYR A 5 4.67 -1.17 23.06
C TYR A 5 3.27 -0.52 23.06
N GLY A 6 2.89 0.12 24.15
CA GLY A 6 1.63 0.86 24.26
C GLY A 6 1.61 2.04 23.28
N LYS A 7 2.67 2.83 23.27
CA LYS A 7 2.81 3.95 22.33
C LYS A 7 2.90 3.51 20.88
N ILE A 8 3.58 2.38 20.60
CA ILE A 8 3.64 1.83 19.24
C ILE A 8 2.24 1.46 18.77
N LYS A 9 1.46 0.78 19.61
CA LYS A 9 0.08 0.39 19.31
C LYS A 9 -0.82 1.60 19.07
N GLU A 10 -0.73 2.61 19.93
CA GLU A 10 -1.48 3.85 19.81
C GLU A 10 -1.15 4.58 18.49
N ALA A 11 0.15 4.72 18.18
CA ALA A 11 0.59 5.31 16.94
C ALA A 11 0.04 4.55 15.72
N ALA A 12 0.11 3.21 15.71
CA ALA A 12 -0.44 2.38 14.65
C ALA A 12 -1.95 2.58 14.48
N GLN A 13 -2.71 2.68 15.57
CA GLN A 13 -4.14 2.93 15.54
C GLN A 13 -4.48 4.31 14.96
N ASN A 14 -3.67 5.33 15.24
CA ASN A 14 -3.84 6.68 14.71
C ASN A 14 -3.68 6.75 13.18
N TYR A 15 -2.88 5.86 12.59
CA TYR A 15 -2.71 5.75 11.13
C TYR A 15 -3.82 4.95 10.43
N GLY A 16 -4.68 4.26 11.15
CA GLY A 16 -5.67 3.34 10.58
C GLY A 16 -6.54 3.98 9.48
N ARG A 17 -7.02 5.20 9.70
CA ARG A 17 -7.85 5.93 8.73
C ARG A 17 -7.07 6.30 7.46
N ASP A 18 -5.82 6.73 7.59
CA ASP A 18 -4.98 7.09 6.44
C ASP A 18 -4.57 5.84 5.65
N MET A 19 -4.30 4.73 6.34
CA MET A 19 -4.06 3.43 5.69
C MET A 19 -5.28 2.97 4.89
N THR A 20 -6.47 3.02 5.46
CA THR A 20 -7.72 2.68 4.77
C THR A 20 -7.91 3.53 3.52
N LYS A 21 -7.72 4.84 3.65
CA LYS A 21 -7.83 5.77 2.54
C LYS A 21 -6.83 5.46 1.43
N PHE A 22 -5.58 5.19 1.79
CA PHE A 22 -4.54 4.84 0.81
C PHE A 22 -4.87 3.52 0.09
N LEU A 23 -5.29 2.49 0.82
CA LEU A 23 -5.72 1.22 0.23
C LEU A 23 -6.88 1.43 -0.75
N ARG A 24 -7.88 2.23 -0.38
CA ARG A 24 -9.01 2.58 -1.24
C ARG A 24 -8.58 3.32 -2.51
N GLU A 25 -7.57 4.16 -2.42
CA GLU A 25 -7.02 4.86 -3.59
C GLU A 25 -6.26 3.89 -4.51
N ILE A 26 -5.40 3.04 -3.95
CA ILE A 26 -4.54 2.18 -4.77
C ILE A 26 -5.31 1.07 -5.50
N VAL A 27 -6.43 0.61 -4.96
CA VAL A 27 -7.33 -0.36 -5.61
C VAL A 27 -7.80 0.12 -6.99
N LYS A 28 -7.92 1.42 -7.20
CA LYS A 28 -8.37 2.03 -8.46
C LYS A 28 -7.39 1.87 -9.61
N TYR A 29 -6.14 1.57 -9.31
CA TYR A 29 -5.11 1.38 -10.33
C TYR A 29 -5.03 -0.09 -10.74
N PRO A 30 -5.30 -0.45 -12.01
CA PRO A 30 -4.92 -1.77 -12.51
C PRO A 30 -3.40 -1.94 -12.42
N GLY A 31 -2.95 -3.13 -12.05
CA GLY A 31 -1.53 -3.38 -11.82
C GLY A 31 -1.23 -4.87 -11.95
N GLU A 32 -1.59 -5.48 -13.08
CA GLU A 32 -1.19 -6.85 -13.37
C GLU A 32 0.33 -6.91 -13.60
N SER A 33 0.92 -8.09 -13.39
CA SER A 33 2.37 -8.29 -13.56
C SER A 33 2.86 -7.74 -14.90
N CYS A 34 3.93 -6.98 -14.87
CA CYS A 34 4.54 -6.24 -15.99
C CYS A 34 3.78 -4.98 -16.45
N ASP A 35 2.75 -4.56 -15.71
CA ASP A 35 2.01 -3.31 -15.95
C ASP A 35 1.72 -2.55 -14.64
N GLU A 36 2.70 -2.54 -13.73
CA GLU A 36 2.55 -1.99 -12.38
C GLU A 36 2.92 -0.49 -12.28
N LYS A 37 3.29 0.15 -13.40
CA LYS A 37 3.83 1.51 -13.36
C LYS A 37 2.95 2.50 -12.58
N ALA A 38 1.64 2.47 -12.79
CA ALA A 38 0.72 3.38 -12.10
C ALA A 38 0.68 3.12 -10.58
N HIS A 39 0.75 1.86 -10.16
CA HIS A 39 0.89 1.48 -8.76
C HIS A 39 2.19 2.03 -8.15
N ILE A 40 3.32 1.75 -8.81
CA ILE A 40 4.65 2.19 -8.38
C ILE A 40 4.68 3.72 -8.21
N ASP A 41 4.21 4.46 -9.20
CA ASP A 41 4.19 5.92 -9.15
C ASP A 41 3.34 6.42 -7.97
N ARG A 42 2.17 5.82 -7.74
CA ARG A 42 1.28 6.22 -6.63
C ARG A 42 1.88 5.88 -5.26
N ILE A 43 2.52 4.72 -5.12
CA ILE A 43 3.23 4.33 -3.88
C ILE A 43 4.39 5.28 -3.61
N ALA A 44 5.21 5.57 -4.62
CA ALA A 44 6.32 6.51 -4.50
C ALA A 44 5.84 7.92 -4.08
N GLU A 45 4.70 8.37 -4.61
CA GLU A 45 4.07 9.62 -4.19
C GLU A 45 3.67 9.58 -2.72
N GLU A 46 3.02 8.50 -2.26
CA GLU A 46 2.63 8.38 -0.86
C GLU A 46 3.84 8.34 0.09
N MET A 47 4.90 7.62 -0.27
CA MET A 47 6.13 7.62 0.51
C MET A 47 6.73 9.02 0.65
N ARG A 48 6.73 9.83 -0.42
CA ARG A 48 7.20 11.23 -0.36
C ARG A 48 6.30 12.10 0.52
N LYS A 49 5.00 11.90 0.44
CA LYS A 49 3.98 12.58 1.25
C LYS A 49 4.10 12.26 2.73
N LEU A 50 4.52 11.04 3.05
CA LEU A 50 4.83 10.56 4.40
C LEU A 50 6.25 10.92 4.84
N GLU A 51 6.95 11.77 4.09
CA GLU A 51 8.27 12.30 4.42
C GLU A 51 9.35 11.22 4.61
N PHE A 52 9.32 10.15 3.79
CA PHE A 52 10.45 9.23 3.73
C PHE A 52 11.74 9.98 3.36
N ASP A 53 12.85 9.69 4.02
CA ASP A 53 14.12 10.35 3.81
C ASP A 53 14.66 10.22 2.39
N LYS A 54 14.36 9.08 1.75
CA LYS A 54 14.69 8.82 0.36
C LYS A 54 13.63 7.93 -0.26
N VAL A 55 13.21 8.25 -1.48
CA VAL A 55 12.34 7.42 -2.31
C VAL A 55 12.90 7.33 -3.70
N GLU A 56 13.14 6.12 -4.18
CA GLU A 56 13.68 5.86 -5.51
C GLU A 56 12.95 4.71 -6.20
N ILE A 57 12.95 4.72 -7.50
CA ILE A 57 12.47 3.60 -8.33
C ILE A 57 13.69 3.07 -9.06
N ASP A 58 13.99 1.78 -8.87
CA ASP A 58 15.13 1.14 -9.48
C ASP A 58 14.87 0.79 -10.97
N PRO A 59 15.90 0.37 -11.74
CA PRO A 59 15.73 0.00 -13.14
C PRO A 59 14.82 -1.21 -13.38
N MET A 60 14.54 -2.01 -12.35
CA MET A 60 13.61 -3.14 -12.41
C MET A 60 12.14 -2.71 -12.18
N GLY A 61 11.93 -1.47 -11.76
CA GLY A 61 10.61 -0.95 -11.40
C GLY A 61 10.23 -1.10 -9.94
N ASN A 62 11.13 -1.56 -9.07
CA ASN A 62 10.86 -1.60 -7.63
C ASN A 62 10.88 -0.20 -7.03
N VAL A 63 9.93 0.10 -6.15
CA VAL A 63 9.96 1.32 -5.35
C VAL A 63 10.64 1.04 -4.01
N LEU A 64 11.62 1.86 -3.67
CA LEU A 64 12.45 1.73 -2.47
C LEU A 64 12.29 3.00 -1.63
N GLY A 65 11.81 2.82 -0.40
CA GLY A 65 11.67 3.90 0.58
C GLY A 65 12.59 3.69 1.77
N TYR A 66 13.28 4.74 2.19
CA TYR A 66 14.22 4.72 3.31
C TYR A 66 13.77 5.68 4.39
N MET A 67 13.84 5.26 5.64
CA MET A 67 13.54 6.08 6.82
C MET A 67 14.56 5.86 7.92
N GLY A 68 14.99 6.94 8.52
CA GLY A 68 15.88 6.93 9.68
C GLY A 68 17.36 6.76 9.33
N THR A 69 18.19 6.93 10.36
CA THR A 69 19.65 6.94 10.25
C THR A 69 20.33 6.02 11.26
N GLY A 70 19.57 5.06 11.82
CA GLY A 70 20.08 4.11 12.79
C GLY A 70 21.13 3.16 12.21
N LYS A 71 21.90 2.53 13.10
CA LYS A 71 22.93 1.57 12.70
C LYS A 71 22.36 0.20 12.29
N THR A 72 21.15 -0.12 12.76
CA THR A 72 20.46 -1.35 12.42
C THR A 72 19.50 -1.06 11.28
N LEU A 73 19.62 -1.82 10.19
CA LEU A 73 18.69 -1.76 9.07
C LEU A 73 17.65 -2.87 9.20
N ILE A 74 16.39 -2.50 9.12
CA ILE A 74 15.26 -3.44 9.05
C ILE A 74 14.65 -3.31 7.65
N GLY A 75 14.59 -4.42 6.91
CA GLY A 75 13.97 -4.47 5.59
C GLY A 75 12.54 -4.99 5.68
N PHE A 76 11.63 -4.32 4.98
CA PHE A 76 10.29 -4.79 4.68
C PHE A 76 10.18 -4.99 3.18
N ASP A 77 9.55 -6.08 2.77
CA ASP A 77 9.36 -6.41 1.36
C ASP A 77 7.90 -6.79 1.13
N ALA A 78 7.35 -6.31 0.04
CA ALA A 78 5.97 -6.54 -0.35
C ALA A 78 5.86 -6.50 -1.88
N HIS A 79 5.10 -7.44 -2.48
CA HIS A 79 4.77 -7.34 -3.89
C HIS A 79 3.68 -6.28 -4.12
N ILE A 80 3.57 -5.78 -5.35
CA ILE A 80 2.59 -4.75 -5.71
C ILE A 80 1.71 -5.13 -6.89
N ASP A 81 2.09 -6.13 -7.65
CA ASP A 81 1.27 -6.63 -8.73
C ASP A 81 0.00 -7.27 -8.17
N THR A 82 -1.05 -7.17 -8.92
CA THR A 82 -2.38 -7.66 -8.58
C THR A 82 -2.93 -8.53 -9.69
N VAL A 83 -3.86 -9.40 -9.34
CA VAL A 83 -4.59 -10.19 -10.32
C VAL A 83 -5.55 -9.32 -11.13
N GLY A 84 -5.86 -9.75 -12.35
CA GLY A 84 -6.95 -9.16 -13.13
C GLY A 84 -8.32 -9.45 -12.50
N ILE A 85 -9.33 -8.70 -12.92
CA ILE A 85 -10.69 -8.83 -12.37
C ILE A 85 -11.44 -10.07 -12.84
N GLY A 86 -10.92 -10.78 -13.86
CA GLY A 86 -11.61 -11.91 -14.46
C GLY A 86 -12.91 -11.49 -15.16
N ASN A 87 -13.97 -12.30 -15.06
CA ASN A 87 -15.25 -11.95 -15.63
C ASN A 87 -15.99 -10.92 -14.76
N ILE A 88 -16.20 -9.74 -15.28
CA ILE A 88 -16.86 -8.62 -14.61
C ILE A 88 -18.29 -8.98 -14.13
N GLU A 89 -18.97 -9.88 -14.80
CA GLU A 89 -20.34 -10.31 -14.43
C GLU A 89 -20.40 -11.06 -13.09
N ASN A 90 -19.26 -11.58 -12.62
CA ASN A 90 -19.16 -12.25 -11.31
C ASN A 90 -19.04 -11.28 -10.14
N TRP A 91 -18.76 -10.02 -10.40
CA TRP A 91 -18.65 -9.00 -9.37
C TRP A 91 -20.02 -8.39 -9.03
N LYS A 92 -20.28 -8.20 -7.76
CA LYS A 92 -21.50 -7.55 -7.25
C LYS A 92 -21.37 -6.03 -7.12
N PHE A 93 -20.17 -5.52 -7.38
CA PHE A 93 -19.80 -4.11 -7.30
C PHE A 93 -18.65 -3.87 -8.29
N ASP A 94 -18.34 -2.62 -8.57
CA ASP A 94 -17.17 -2.28 -9.39
C ASP A 94 -15.87 -2.68 -8.68
N PRO A 95 -15.07 -3.62 -9.23
CA PRO A 95 -13.88 -4.14 -8.57
C PRO A 95 -12.76 -3.11 -8.39
N TYR A 96 -12.74 -2.03 -9.16
CA TYR A 96 -11.75 -0.95 -9.05
C TYR A 96 -12.22 0.19 -8.15
N GLU A 97 -13.52 0.55 -8.19
CA GLU A 97 -14.05 1.48 -7.21
C GLU A 97 -14.16 0.86 -5.83
N GLY A 98 -14.46 -0.45 -5.76
CA GLY A 98 -14.61 -1.17 -4.51
C GLY A 98 -15.68 -0.57 -3.58
N TYR A 99 -15.67 -0.99 -2.34
CA TYR A 99 -16.52 -0.44 -1.28
C TYR A 99 -15.78 -0.39 0.06
N GLU A 100 -16.34 0.35 0.99
CA GLU A 100 -15.87 0.45 2.36
C GLU A 100 -17.07 0.46 3.31
N THR A 101 -16.96 -0.28 4.41
CA THR A 101 -17.87 -0.24 5.55
C THR A 101 -17.07 0.04 6.82
N ASP A 102 -17.72 0.04 7.96
CA ASP A 102 -17.04 0.21 9.25
C ASP A 102 -16.05 -0.93 9.57
N THR A 103 -16.18 -2.08 8.91
CA THR A 103 -15.40 -3.30 9.22
C THR A 103 -14.73 -3.95 8.02
N GLU A 104 -15.06 -3.53 6.80
CA GLU A 104 -14.61 -4.20 5.57
C GLU A 104 -14.21 -3.20 4.50
N ILE A 105 -13.21 -3.59 3.72
CA ILE A 105 -12.86 -2.97 2.44
C ILE A 105 -12.95 -4.05 1.37
N GLY A 106 -13.72 -3.80 0.31
CA GLY A 106 -13.85 -4.69 -0.83
C GLY A 106 -13.30 -4.05 -2.09
N GLY A 107 -12.62 -4.85 -2.90
CA GLY A 107 -12.04 -4.44 -4.17
C GLY A 107 -11.10 -5.50 -4.73
N ARG A 108 -10.68 -5.35 -5.97
CA ARG A 108 -9.72 -6.25 -6.58
C ARG A 108 -8.36 -6.11 -5.86
N GLY A 109 -7.81 -7.22 -5.39
CA GLY A 109 -6.48 -7.29 -4.79
C GLY A 109 -6.36 -6.79 -3.34
N VAL A 110 -7.45 -6.42 -2.66
CA VAL A 110 -7.40 -5.81 -1.29
C VAL A 110 -6.95 -6.77 -0.19
N SER A 111 -6.95 -8.07 -0.42
CA SER A 111 -6.65 -9.08 0.60
C SER A 111 -5.41 -9.91 0.31
N ASP A 112 -4.65 -9.53 -0.70
CA ASP A 112 -3.47 -10.29 -1.13
C ASP A 112 -2.22 -9.71 -0.51
N GLN A 113 -2.07 -9.25 0.53
CA GLN A 113 -0.86 -8.87 1.24
C GLN A 113 -1.14 -8.01 2.49
#